data_6cbbeebc1228c7491820589a4cf3942d
#
_entry.id   6cbbeebc1228c7491820589a4cf3942d
#
_cell.length_a   1.000
_cell.length_b   1.000
_cell.length_c   1.000
_cell.angle_alpha   90.00
_cell.angle_beta   90.00
_cell.angle_gamma   90.00
#
_symmetry.space_group_name_H-M   'P 1'
#
loop_
_entity.id
_entity.type
_entity.pdbx_description
1 polymer ?
#
loop_
_entity_poly.entity_id
_entity_poly.type
_entity_poly.pdbx_seq_one_letter_code
_entity_poly.pdbx_strand_id
1 'polypeptide(L)'
;KIGDELLVSKKPTGTLITDQMLPGKNLYLIGTGTGLAPFMSIIKDYEIYEQFDNVILTHGVRFINELAYSDYIENELPEHEYFGDMVKDKLHYYPAVTREPFRNNGRLTDLMTSGKLFHDLGLPQPNLEDDRFMLCGSPSMLKDMCAILDERGFSEVRNGKQGHYVIERAFVES
;
A
#
# COMPACT_ATOMS: atom_id res chain seq x y z
N LYS A 1 17.28 -15.39 -12.99
CA LYS A 1 18.73 -15.13 -12.66
C LYS A 1 19.18 -13.94 -13.50
N ILE A 2 20.26 -13.26 -13.09
CA ILE A 2 20.87 -12.19 -13.92
C ILE A 2 21.26 -12.81 -15.28
N GLY A 3 20.74 -12.24 -16.38
CA GLY A 3 20.93 -12.74 -17.73
C GLY A 3 19.78 -13.59 -18.29
N ASP A 4 18.77 -13.91 -17.50
CA ASP A 4 17.57 -14.58 -18.00
C ASP A 4 16.72 -13.61 -18.84
N GLU A 5 16.15 -14.10 -19.95
CA GLU A 5 15.22 -13.33 -20.79
C GLU A 5 13.80 -13.45 -20.24
N LEU A 6 13.10 -12.32 -20.16
CA LEU A 6 11.71 -12.25 -19.75
C LEU A 6 10.85 -11.68 -20.90
N LEU A 7 9.68 -12.29 -21.10
CA LEU A 7 8.66 -11.74 -22.00
C LEU A 7 7.83 -10.71 -21.27
N VAL A 8 7.90 -9.46 -21.72
CA VAL A 8 7.12 -8.35 -21.14
C VAL A 8 6.11 -7.86 -22.17
N SER A 9 4.85 -7.68 -21.75
CA SER A 9 3.80 -7.12 -22.60
C SER A 9 4.15 -5.67 -22.99
N LYS A 10 3.95 -5.31 -24.25
CA LYS A 10 4.11 -3.92 -24.73
C LYS A 10 3.01 -3.00 -24.20
N LYS A 11 1.84 -3.56 -23.86
CA LYS A 11 0.72 -2.79 -23.33
C LYS A 11 0.75 -2.87 -21.82
N PRO A 12 0.93 -1.74 -21.11
CA PRO A 12 0.80 -1.73 -19.66
C PRO A 12 -0.63 -2.07 -19.27
N THR A 13 -0.77 -2.87 -18.23
CA THR A 13 -2.06 -3.21 -17.63
C THR A 13 -1.90 -3.07 -16.12
N GLY A 14 -2.87 -2.44 -15.48
CA GLY A 14 -2.88 -2.24 -14.04
C GLY A 14 -4.07 -1.38 -13.64
N THR A 15 -4.50 -1.52 -12.40
CA THR A 15 -5.66 -0.83 -11.85
C THR A 15 -5.31 0.11 -10.69
N LEU A 16 -4.07 0.05 -10.19
CA LEU A 16 -3.60 0.89 -9.09
C LEU A 16 -3.12 2.25 -9.61
N ILE A 17 -4.08 3.08 -9.99
CA ILE A 17 -3.87 4.45 -10.44
C ILE A 17 -4.75 5.40 -9.63
N THR A 18 -4.31 6.64 -9.44
CA THR A 18 -5.04 7.65 -8.66
C THR A 18 -6.12 8.37 -9.44
N ASP A 19 -6.11 8.33 -10.78
CA ASP A 19 -6.98 9.10 -11.67
C ASP A 19 -8.48 8.94 -11.42
N GLN A 20 -8.89 7.77 -10.92
CA GLN A 20 -10.30 7.46 -10.64
C GLN A 20 -10.62 7.49 -9.14
N MET A 21 -9.66 7.83 -8.30
CA MET A 21 -9.91 8.01 -6.88
C MET A 21 -10.51 9.38 -6.60
N LEU A 22 -11.35 9.46 -5.59
CA LEU A 22 -11.78 10.74 -5.05
C LEU A 22 -10.57 11.51 -4.50
N PRO A 23 -10.58 12.85 -4.50
CA PRO A 23 -9.54 13.62 -3.83
C PRO A 23 -9.40 13.24 -2.35
N GLY A 24 -8.19 13.27 -1.82
CA GLY A 24 -7.90 12.95 -0.42
C GLY A 24 -6.53 13.48 0.00
N LYS A 25 -6.23 13.40 1.29
CA LYS A 25 -4.95 13.86 1.85
C LYS A 25 -3.99 12.70 2.15
N ASN A 26 -4.53 11.54 2.51
CA ASN A 26 -3.74 10.40 2.92
C ASN A 26 -3.96 9.22 1.96
N LEU A 27 -2.87 8.62 1.49
CA LEU A 27 -2.90 7.44 0.64
C LEU A 27 -2.34 6.24 1.39
N TYR A 28 -3.18 5.24 1.63
CA TYR A 28 -2.80 3.97 2.25
C TYR A 28 -2.56 2.91 1.17
N LEU A 29 -1.33 2.45 1.07
CA LEU A 29 -0.87 1.36 0.21
C LEU A 29 -0.83 0.07 1.05
N ILE A 30 -1.86 -0.75 0.96
CA ILE A 30 -2.03 -1.95 1.81
C ILE A 30 -1.60 -3.19 1.05
N GLY A 31 -0.43 -3.71 1.39
CA GLY A 31 0.19 -4.84 0.69
C GLY A 31 0.49 -6.06 1.55
N THR A 32 0.33 -7.27 0.99
CA THR A 32 0.84 -8.49 1.62
C THR A 32 1.71 -9.29 0.65
N GLY A 33 2.84 -9.80 1.14
CA GLY A 33 3.77 -10.59 0.34
C GLY A 33 4.20 -9.87 -0.94
N THR A 34 4.03 -10.50 -2.08
CA THR A 34 4.37 -9.95 -3.41
C THR A 34 3.48 -8.78 -3.85
N GLY A 35 2.35 -8.53 -3.16
CA GLY A 35 1.52 -7.35 -3.36
C GLY A 35 2.22 -6.02 -3.07
N LEU A 36 3.43 -6.06 -2.51
CA LEU A 36 4.31 -4.90 -2.40
C LEU A 36 4.77 -4.37 -3.78
N ALA A 37 4.90 -5.25 -4.78
CA ALA A 37 5.55 -4.91 -6.06
C ALA A 37 4.95 -3.68 -6.78
N PRO A 38 3.63 -3.54 -6.97
CA PRO A 38 3.07 -2.34 -7.58
C PRO A 38 3.31 -1.08 -6.74
N PHE A 39 3.31 -1.20 -5.41
CA PHE A 39 3.55 -0.07 -4.52
C PHE A 39 5.00 0.43 -4.58
N MET A 40 5.97 -0.44 -4.89
CA MET A 40 7.35 -0.01 -5.14
C MET A 40 7.47 0.94 -6.35
N SER A 41 6.57 0.85 -7.32
CA SER A 41 6.48 1.82 -8.42
C SER A 41 5.88 3.14 -7.93
N ILE A 42 4.79 3.07 -7.18
CA ILE A 42 4.05 4.23 -6.68
C ILE A 42 4.92 5.10 -5.77
N ILE A 43 5.61 4.51 -4.79
CA ILE A 43 6.45 5.28 -3.85
C ILE A 43 7.72 5.87 -4.48
N LYS A 44 8.05 5.50 -5.71
CA LYS A 44 9.13 6.09 -6.51
C LYS A 44 8.66 7.21 -7.43
N ASP A 45 7.37 7.46 -7.47
CA ASP A 45 6.78 8.54 -8.24
C ASP A 45 6.65 9.79 -7.35
N TYR A 46 7.38 10.85 -7.67
CA TYR A 46 7.34 12.09 -6.88
C TYR A 46 5.95 12.76 -6.90
N GLU A 47 5.16 12.57 -7.95
CA GLU A 47 3.82 13.17 -8.09
C GLU A 47 2.86 12.69 -6.99
N ILE A 48 3.08 11.48 -6.45
CA ILE A 48 2.29 10.97 -5.32
C ILE A 48 2.49 11.83 -4.06
N TYR A 49 3.72 12.29 -3.82
CA TYR A 49 4.02 13.16 -2.68
C TYR A 49 3.57 14.61 -2.89
N GLU A 50 3.35 15.03 -4.13
CA GLU A 50 2.70 16.32 -4.41
C GLU A 50 1.18 16.23 -4.21
N GLN A 51 0.58 15.07 -4.52
CA GLN A 51 -0.87 14.84 -4.45
C GLN A 51 -1.36 14.58 -3.02
N PHE A 52 -0.57 13.90 -2.19
CA PHE A 52 -0.95 13.49 -0.84
C PHE A 52 -0.04 14.12 0.24
N ASP A 53 -0.64 14.41 1.40
CA ASP A 53 0.09 14.89 2.58
C ASP A 53 0.82 13.75 3.28
N ASN A 54 0.19 12.55 3.31
CA ASN A 54 0.79 11.32 3.85
C ASN A 54 0.62 10.15 2.87
N VAL A 55 1.68 9.38 2.70
CA VAL A 55 1.69 8.10 1.96
C VAL A 55 2.06 7.01 2.94
N ILE A 56 1.13 6.11 3.25
CA ILE A 56 1.30 5.06 4.24
C ILE A 56 1.48 3.72 3.52
N LEU A 57 2.70 3.21 3.48
CA LEU A 57 3.00 1.91 2.90
C LEU A 57 3.02 0.84 3.97
N THR A 58 2.04 -0.06 3.93
CA THR A 58 2.02 -1.24 4.81
C THR A 58 2.48 -2.48 4.05
N HIS A 59 3.30 -3.30 4.67
CA HIS A 59 3.78 -4.56 4.10
C HIS A 59 3.63 -5.70 5.10
N GLY A 60 2.59 -6.52 4.93
CA GLY A 60 2.31 -7.67 5.78
C GLY A 60 2.94 -8.95 5.25
N VAL A 61 3.76 -9.61 6.07
CA VAL A 61 4.42 -10.87 5.73
C VAL A 61 4.30 -11.89 6.88
N ARG A 62 4.74 -13.12 6.66
CA ARG A 62 4.76 -14.16 7.69
C ARG A 62 6.00 -14.08 8.55
N PHE A 63 7.17 -13.94 7.92
CA PHE A 63 8.49 -13.95 8.54
C PHE A 63 9.29 -12.72 8.14
N ILE A 64 10.24 -12.30 8.97
CA ILE A 64 11.08 -11.11 8.76
C ILE A 64 11.88 -11.21 7.45
N ASN A 65 12.36 -12.40 7.11
CA ASN A 65 13.11 -12.63 5.87
C ASN A 65 12.28 -12.48 4.58
N GLU A 66 10.96 -12.35 4.69
CA GLU A 66 10.05 -12.06 3.57
C GLU A 66 9.83 -10.54 3.37
N LEU A 67 10.40 -9.68 4.24
CA LEU A 67 10.33 -8.21 4.11
C LEU A 67 11.26 -7.72 2.99
N ALA A 68 10.89 -8.04 1.75
CA ALA A 68 11.62 -7.57 0.57
C ALA A 68 11.64 -6.03 0.53
N TYR A 69 12.76 -5.46 0.08
CA TYR A 69 12.97 -4.01 -0.08
C TYR A 69 12.88 -3.16 1.20
N SER A 70 12.79 -3.78 2.40
CA SER A 70 12.68 -3.02 3.65
C SER A 70 13.85 -2.03 3.82
N ASP A 71 15.08 -2.51 3.61
CA ASP A 71 16.28 -1.66 3.68
C ASP A 71 16.26 -0.53 2.64
N TYR A 72 15.87 -0.83 1.41
CA TYR A 72 15.71 0.18 0.36
C TYR A 72 14.70 1.27 0.75
N ILE A 73 13.53 0.87 1.26
CA ILE A 73 12.45 1.80 1.63
C ILE A 73 12.88 2.67 2.81
N GLU A 74 13.55 2.09 3.80
CA GLU A 74 13.91 2.76 5.05
C GLU A 74 15.17 3.62 4.93
N ASN A 75 16.16 3.20 4.11
CA ASN A 75 17.49 3.78 4.12
C ASN A 75 17.93 4.39 2.78
N GLU A 76 17.54 3.80 1.63
CA GLU A 76 18.02 4.28 0.33
C GLU A 76 17.05 5.29 -0.31
N LEU A 77 15.76 4.98 -0.31
CA LEU A 77 14.74 5.83 -0.94
C LEU A 77 14.68 7.26 -0.33
N PRO A 78 14.80 7.43 1.00
CA PRO A 78 14.88 8.77 1.61
C PRO A 78 16.11 9.59 1.19
N GLU A 79 17.18 8.94 0.72
CA GLU A 79 18.40 9.61 0.26
C GLU A 79 18.39 9.89 -1.26
N HIS A 80 17.23 9.75 -1.92
CA HIS A 80 17.11 10.00 -3.36
C HIS A 80 17.35 11.49 -3.68
N GLU A 81 18.22 11.76 -4.66
CA GLU A 81 18.73 13.09 -5.00
C GLU A 81 17.62 14.13 -5.29
N TYR A 82 16.51 13.72 -5.93
CA TYR A 82 15.47 14.65 -6.42
C TYR A 82 14.24 14.75 -5.51
N PHE A 83 13.85 13.68 -4.84
CA PHE A 83 12.61 13.65 -4.06
C PHE A 83 12.76 12.99 -2.68
N GLY A 84 13.97 12.69 -2.25
CA GLY A 84 14.24 12.06 -0.94
C GLY A 84 13.69 12.86 0.23
N ASP A 85 13.74 14.18 0.17
CA ASP A 85 13.16 15.03 1.24
C ASP A 85 11.64 14.86 1.33
N MET A 86 10.93 14.74 0.19
CA MET A 86 9.48 14.45 0.18
C MET A 86 9.17 13.08 0.77
N VAL A 87 10.03 12.09 0.51
CA VAL A 87 9.93 10.76 1.10
C VAL A 87 10.09 10.81 2.62
N LYS A 88 11.12 11.52 3.12
CA LYS A 88 11.36 11.70 4.57
C LYS A 88 10.17 12.34 5.28
N ASP A 89 9.54 13.31 4.63
CA ASP A 89 8.45 14.07 5.23
C ASP A 89 7.11 13.33 5.17
N LYS A 90 6.85 12.53 4.11
CA LYS A 90 5.50 12.05 3.78
C LYS A 90 5.33 10.55 3.74
N LEU A 91 6.42 9.75 3.54
CA LEU A 91 6.31 8.30 3.48
C LEU A 91 6.41 7.68 4.88
N HIS A 92 5.35 6.97 5.26
CA HIS A 92 5.29 6.18 6.48
C HIS A 92 5.34 4.69 6.13
N TYR A 93 6.48 4.04 6.36
CA TYR A 93 6.60 2.60 6.13
C TYR A 93 6.23 1.82 7.38
N TYR A 94 5.23 0.94 7.26
CA TYR A 94 4.72 0.10 8.34
C TYR A 94 4.78 -1.39 7.97
N PRO A 95 5.96 -2.05 8.09
CA PRO A 95 6.07 -3.50 7.93
C PRO A 95 5.45 -4.23 9.12
N ALA A 96 4.72 -5.31 8.85
CA ALA A 96 4.10 -6.15 9.87
C ALA A 96 4.39 -7.64 9.64
N VAL A 97 4.70 -8.38 10.71
CA VAL A 97 5.04 -9.80 10.68
C VAL A 97 4.06 -10.60 11.53
N THR A 98 3.65 -11.78 11.04
CA THR A 98 2.58 -12.56 11.71
C THR A 98 3.05 -13.80 12.45
N ARG A 99 4.23 -14.36 12.14
CA ARG A 99 4.64 -15.69 12.66
C ARG A 99 5.89 -15.68 13.54
N GLU A 100 6.46 -14.51 13.78
CA GLU A 100 7.59 -14.36 14.70
C GLU A 100 7.55 -12.97 15.35
N PRO A 101 8.25 -12.75 16.48
CA PRO A 101 8.29 -11.46 17.15
C PRO A 101 8.88 -10.37 16.22
N PHE A 102 8.18 -9.24 16.13
CA PHE A 102 8.60 -8.08 15.33
C PHE A 102 8.02 -6.80 15.93
N ARG A 103 8.57 -5.64 15.56
CA ARG A 103 8.09 -4.32 16.05
C ARG A 103 6.58 -4.12 15.83
N ASN A 104 6.06 -4.54 14.66
CA ASN A 104 4.64 -4.55 14.38
C ASN A 104 4.20 -6.00 14.13
N ASN A 105 3.58 -6.62 15.12
CA ASN A 105 3.16 -8.01 15.06
C ASN A 105 1.65 -8.10 14.86
N GLY A 106 1.22 -8.88 13.87
CA GLY A 106 -0.19 -9.14 13.58
C GLY A 106 -0.54 -9.03 12.10
N ARG A 107 -1.78 -9.41 11.76
CA ARG A 107 -2.32 -9.23 10.41
C ARG A 107 -2.67 -7.77 10.19
N LEU A 108 -2.48 -7.25 8.97
CA LEU A 108 -2.82 -5.87 8.63
C LEU A 108 -4.30 -5.57 8.90
N THR A 109 -5.20 -6.52 8.64
CA THR A 109 -6.63 -6.39 8.95
C THR A 109 -6.90 -6.19 10.44
N ASP A 110 -6.22 -6.94 11.29
CA ASP A 110 -6.37 -6.84 12.75
C ASP A 110 -5.76 -5.52 13.27
N LEU A 111 -4.59 -5.14 12.75
CA LEU A 111 -3.91 -3.88 13.09
C LEU A 111 -4.74 -2.66 12.69
N MET A 112 -5.42 -2.72 11.53
CA MET A 112 -6.32 -1.68 11.07
C MET A 112 -7.61 -1.63 11.90
N THR A 113 -8.24 -2.77 12.15
CA THR A 113 -9.52 -2.87 12.87
C THR A 113 -9.39 -2.46 14.32
N SER A 114 -8.31 -2.87 14.99
CA SER A 114 -8.00 -2.48 16.37
C SER A 114 -7.60 -1.01 16.52
N GLY A 115 -7.28 -0.33 15.42
CA GLY A 115 -6.76 1.02 15.42
C GLY A 115 -5.27 1.13 15.73
N LYS A 116 -4.60 0.00 15.98
CA LYS A 116 -3.17 0.00 16.33
C LYS A 116 -2.29 0.62 15.24
N LEU A 117 -2.58 0.32 13.97
CA LEU A 117 -1.88 0.91 12.83
C LEU A 117 -1.86 2.45 12.91
N PHE A 118 -3.02 3.06 13.12
CA PHE A 118 -3.15 4.51 13.16
C PHE A 118 -2.51 5.11 14.42
N HIS A 119 -2.70 4.46 15.56
CA HIS A 119 -2.06 4.86 16.82
C HIS A 119 -0.53 4.86 16.70
N ASP A 120 0.06 3.78 16.16
CA ASP A 120 1.51 3.65 16.02
C ASP A 120 2.12 4.70 15.06
N LEU A 121 1.34 5.14 14.07
CA LEU A 121 1.74 6.18 13.11
C LEU A 121 1.39 7.61 13.57
N GLY A 122 0.70 7.77 14.69
CA GLY A 122 0.23 9.07 15.16
C GLY A 122 -0.86 9.69 14.27
N LEU A 123 -1.57 8.84 13.50
CA LEU A 123 -2.63 9.27 12.60
C LEU A 123 -4.02 9.06 13.24
N PRO A 124 -5.03 9.85 12.86
CA PRO A 124 -6.41 9.61 13.27
C PRO A 124 -6.98 8.34 12.62
N GLN A 125 -8.13 7.87 13.14
CA GLN A 125 -8.89 6.82 12.44
C GLN A 125 -9.32 7.31 11.07
N PRO A 126 -9.31 6.43 10.03
CA PRO A 126 -9.64 6.83 8.68
C PRO A 126 -11.05 7.39 8.55
N ASN A 127 -11.18 8.42 7.72
CA ASN A 127 -12.43 9.07 7.39
C ASN A 127 -12.63 9.20 5.87
N LEU A 128 -13.88 9.39 5.44
CA LEU A 128 -14.24 9.41 4.01
C LEU A 128 -13.73 10.66 3.27
N GLU A 129 -13.47 11.74 3.99
CA GLU A 129 -13.02 13.00 3.39
C GLU A 129 -11.56 12.93 2.97
N ASP A 130 -10.68 12.44 3.87
CA ASP A 130 -9.24 12.57 3.73
C ASP A 130 -8.53 11.29 3.25
N ASP A 131 -9.11 10.09 3.45
CA ASP A 131 -8.35 8.85 3.32
C ASP A 131 -8.69 8.04 2.06
N ARG A 132 -7.65 7.56 1.37
CA ARG A 132 -7.73 6.75 0.15
C ARG A 132 -6.89 5.50 0.30
N PHE A 133 -7.32 4.40 -0.38
CA PHE A 133 -6.65 3.11 -0.21
C PHE A 133 -6.37 2.43 -1.54
N MET A 134 -5.19 1.84 -1.65
CA MET A 134 -4.82 0.91 -2.70
C MET A 134 -4.50 -0.44 -2.08
N LEU A 135 -5.14 -1.50 -2.59
CA LEU A 135 -5.04 -2.83 -2.01
C LEU A 135 -4.41 -3.80 -3.01
N CYS A 136 -3.35 -4.49 -2.60
CA CYS A 136 -2.75 -5.56 -3.39
C CYS A 136 -2.21 -6.67 -2.48
N GLY A 137 -2.54 -7.93 -2.75
CA GLY A 137 -2.05 -9.03 -1.93
C GLY A 137 -2.90 -10.30 -2.05
N SER A 138 -2.87 -11.12 -0.98
CA SER A 138 -3.59 -12.38 -0.98
C SER A 138 -5.11 -12.20 -1.11
N PRO A 139 -5.82 -13.14 -1.78
CA PRO A 139 -7.28 -13.06 -1.94
C PRO A 139 -8.03 -12.91 -0.61
N SER A 140 -7.58 -13.59 0.45
CA SER A 140 -8.20 -13.47 1.78
C SER A 140 -8.01 -12.08 2.36
N MET A 141 -6.81 -11.50 2.29
CA MET A 141 -6.56 -10.14 2.78
C MET A 141 -7.39 -9.11 2.03
N LEU A 142 -7.46 -9.21 0.68
CA LEU A 142 -8.29 -8.32 -0.13
C LEU A 142 -9.77 -8.39 0.27
N LYS A 143 -10.29 -9.61 0.41
CA LYS A 143 -11.69 -9.82 0.82
C LYS A 143 -11.99 -9.18 2.19
N ASP A 144 -11.14 -9.46 3.18
CA ASP A 144 -11.35 -8.98 4.53
C ASP A 144 -11.18 -7.45 4.62
N MET A 145 -10.17 -6.90 3.91
CA MET A 145 -9.93 -5.45 3.88
C MET A 145 -11.06 -4.69 3.18
N CYS A 146 -11.58 -5.20 2.06
CA CYS A 146 -12.74 -4.61 1.40
C CYS A 146 -13.96 -4.58 2.32
N ALA A 147 -14.24 -5.68 3.04
CA ALA A 147 -15.34 -5.71 3.99
C ALA A 147 -15.19 -4.64 5.08
N ILE A 148 -13.98 -4.49 5.64
CA ILE A 148 -13.67 -3.46 6.65
C ILE A 148 -13.90 -2.04 6.09
N LEU A 149 -13.47 -1.78 4.86
CA LEU A 149 -13.64 -0.47 4.23
C LEU A 149 -15.11 -0.20 3.89
N ASP A 150 -15.82 -1.18 3.33
CA ASP A 150 -17.23 -1.06 2.99
C ASP A 150 -18.11 -0.81 4.24
N GLU A 151 -17.85 -1.51 5.35
CA GLU A 151 -18.52 -1.29 6.64
C GLU A 151 -18.30 0.12 7.19
N ARG A 152 -17.18 0.75 6.87
CA ARG A 152 -16.86 2.13 7.24
C ARG A 152 -17.38 3.16 6.23
N GLY A 153 -18.06 2.72 5.17
CA GLY A 153 -18.68 3.57 4.15
C GLY A 153 -17.76 3.97 3.00
N PHE A 154 -16.53 3.46 2.94
CA PHE A 154 -15.64 3.66 1.79
C PHE A 154 -16.18 2.89 0.58
N SER A 155 -16.06 3.46 -0.62
CA SER A 155 -16.52 2.85 -1.87
C SER A 155 -15.36 2.48 -2.79
N GLU A 156 -15.46 1.30 -3.40
CA GLU A 156 -14.50 0.88 -4.44
C GLU A 156 -14.69 1.67 -5.74
N VAL A 157 -13.60 1.99 -6.41
CA VAL A 157 -13.61 2.49 -7.80
C VAL A 157 -14.12 1.39 -8.72
N ARG A 158 -15.28 1.61 -9.34
CA ARG A 158 -15.92 0.61 -10.23
C ARG A 158 -16.61 1.27 -11.42
N ASN A 159 -16.53 0.62 -12.58
CA ASN A 159 -17.33 1.00 -13.75
C ASN A 159 -17.22 2.49 -14.15
N GLY A 160 -16.02 3.07 -14.04
CA GLY A 160 -15.77 4.47 -14.37
C GLY A 160 -16.32 5.48 -13.35
N LYS A 161 -16.79 5.00 -12.19
CA LYS A 161 -17.16 5.89 -11.07
C LYS A 161 -15.97 6.02 -10.14
N GLN A 162 -15.73 7.24 -9.70
CA GLN A 162 -14.74 7.52 -8.65
C GLN A 162 -15.11 6.83 -7.34
N GLY A 163 -14.10 6.48 -6.57
CA GLY A 163 -14.24 5.82 -5.27
C GLY A 163 -13.11 6.16 -4.32
N HIS A 164 -13.19 5.62 -3.13
CA HIS A 164 -12.20 5.84 -2.07
C HIS A 164 -11.06 4.84 -2.14
N TYR A 165 -11.27 3.65 -2.75
CA TYR A 165 -10.23 2.65 -2.84
C TYR A 165 -10.24 1.88 -4.16
N VAL A 166 -9.07 1.39 -4.53
CA VAL A 166 -8.82 0.54 -5.71
C VAL A 166 -8.16 -0.77 -5.28
N ILE A 167 -8.38 -1.83 -6.06
CA ILE A 167 -7.85 -3.17 -5.80
C ILE A 167 -7.09 -3.65 -7.04
N GLU A 168 -5.93 -4.26 -6.81
CA GLU A 168 -5.29 -5.11 -7.82
C GLU A 168 -5.19 -6.54 -7.33
N ARG A 169 -5.71 -7.47 -8.14
CA ARG A 169 -5.64 -8.90 -7.89
C ARG A 169 -4.40 -9.45 -8.59
N ALA A 170 -3.28 -9.54 -7.85
CA ALA A 170 -2.01 -10.04 -8.39
C ALA A 170 -2.06 -11.52 -8.81
N PHE A 171 -3.05 -12.28 -8.33
CA PHE A 171 -3.23 -13.71 -8.62
C PHE A 171 -4.67 -13.94 -9.05
N VAL A 172 -4.89 -13.90 -10.37
CA VAL A 172 -6.09 -14.47 -10.98
C VAL A 172 -5.73 -15.91 -11.30
N GLU A 173 -6.22 -16.86 -10.51
CA GLU A 173 -6.24 -18.25 -10.95
C GLU A 173 -7.14 -18.31 -12.20
N SER A 174 -6.52 -18.64 -13.32
CA SER A 174 -7.18 -18.89 -14.60
C SER A 174 -7.88 -20.24 -14.59
#